data_78001e25b0009f92590371d64521fabe
#
_entry.id   78001e25b0009f92590371d64521fabe
#
_cell.length_a   1.000
_cell.length_b   1.000
_cell.length_c   1.000
_cell.angle_alpha   90.00
_cell.angle_beta   90.00
_cell.angle_gamma   90.00
#
_symmetry.space_group_name_H-M   'P 1'
#
loop_
_entity.id
_entity.type
_entity.pdbx_description
1 polymer ?
#
loop_
_entity_poly.entity_id
_entity_poly.type
_entity_poly.pdbx_seq_one_letter_code
_entity_poly.pdbx_strand_id
1 'polypeptide(L)'
;MTKTIRPPSTLSAFLHYVSLNMLAMLGTSCYILADTFFVANGIGEDGLTALNLVLPLFNLMNATGLMIGIGGATKYAIHKARGEQEAGSQIFFHALLLAGVASVGFMLVGLLGADPICRWLGSDAATHDKMVVYLRTLYCFAPLFLCNQLFAAFVRNDGAPNRVMLGTMLGTLGNIVLDYLFIFPLGMGMLGAVLATACAPLIGITIQSFYFRKPTCQIR
;
A
#
# COMPACT_ATOMS: atom_id res chain seq x y z
N MET A 1 20.25 -8.27 -39.67
CA MET A 1 19.21 -7.21 -39.68
C MET A 1 18.93 -6.79 -38.26
N THR A 2 19.63 -5.78 -37.77
CA THR A 2 19.41 -5.17 -36.44
C THR A 2 18.18 -4.30 -36.53
N LYS A 3 17.09 -4.75 -35.90
CA LYS A 3 15.86 -3.97 -35.73
C LYS A 3 16.19 -2.76 -34.87
N THR A 4 16.40 -1.61 -35.45
CA THR A 4 16.46 -0.31 -34.74
C THR A 4 15.12 -0.05 -34.09
N ILE A 5 14.99 -0.40 -32.82
CA ILE A 5 13.84 -0.04 -31.99
C ILE A 5 13.93 1.48 -31.79
N ARG A 6 13.13 2.24 -32.56
CA ARG A 6 12.97 3.69 -32.31
C ARG A 6 12.47 3.85 -30.86
N PRO A 7 13.09 4.75 -30.08
CA PRO A 7 12.58 5.03 -28.75
C PRO A 7 11.12 5.49 -28.88
N PRO A 8 10.21 5.04 -27.98
CA PRO A 8 8.81 5.45 -28.03
C PRO A 8 8.75 6.97 -27.98
N SER A 9 7.83 7.57 -28.76
CA SER A 9 7.62 9.03 -28.69
C SER A 9 7.27 9.41 -27.26
N THR A 10 7.67 10.59 -26.81
CA THR A 10 7.39 11.11 -25.44
C THR A 10 5.90 10.99 -25.09
N LEU A 11 5.01 11.23 -26.07
CA LEU A 11 3.58 11.08 -25.91
C LEU A 11 3.17 9.62 -25.67
N SER A 12 3.75 8.67 -26.42
CA SER A 12 3.45 7.24 -26.24
C SER A 12 3.91 6.73 -24.89
N ALA A 13 5.09 7.14 -24.43
CA ALA A 13 5.57 6.83 -23.09
C ALA A 13 4.65 7.44 -22.01
N PHE A 14 4.28 8.71 -22.15
CA PHE A 14 3.37 9.40 -21.22
C PHE A 14 2.03 8.68 -21.14
N LEU A 15 1.37 8.40 -22.26
CA LEU A 15 0.08 7.69 -22.29
C LEU A 15 0.18 6.29 -21.67
N HIS A 16 1.28 5.58 -21.89
CA HIS A 16 1.51 4.27 -21.30
C HIS A 16 1.58 4.35 -19.74
N TYR A 17 2.37 5.28 -19.19
CA TYR A 17 2.46 5.46 -17.74
C TYR A 17 1.15 5.93 -17.13
N VAL A 18 0.44 6.85 -17.79
CA VAL A 18 -0.85 7.36 -17.32
C VAL A 18 -1.90 6.25 -17.29
N SER A 19 -2.03 5.48 -18.37
CA SER A 19 -3.03 4.40 -18.45
C SER A 19 -2.79 3.32 -17.39
N LEU A 20 -1.53 2.94 -17.12
CA LEU A 20 -1.19 1.98 -16.09
C LEU A 20 -1.56 2.48 -14.68
N ASN A 21 -1.30 3.77 -14.41
CA ASN A 21 -1.68 4.37 -13.13
C ASN A 21 -3.20 4.48 -12.99
N MET A 22 -3.92 4.86 -14.05
CA MET A 22 -5.38 4.91 -14.04
C MET A 22 -6.01 3.54 -13.77
N LEU A 23 -5.51 2.48 -14.41
CA LEU A 23 -5.95 1.11 -14.15
C LEU A 23 -5.71 0.69 -12.71
N ALA A 24 -4.55 1.02 -12.14
CA ALA A 24 -4.25 0.74 -10.74
C ALA A 24 -5.20 1.50 -9.80
N MET A 25 -5.52 2.77 -10.09
CA MET A 25 -6.45 3.57 -9.30
C MET A 25 -7.89 3.05 -9.40
N LEU A 26 -8.34 2.62 -10.59
CA LEU A 26 -9.64 1.99 -10.77
C LEU A 26 -9.74 0.69 -9.95
N GLY A 27 -8.70 -0.15 -9.98
CA GLY A 27 -8.63 -1.34 -9.14
C GLY A 27 -8.76 -1.01 -7.65
N THR A 28 -8.03 0.02 -7.20
CA THR A 28 -8.13 0.51 -5.81
C THR A 28 -9.54 1.00 -5.46
N SER A 29 -10.21 1.72 -6.36
CA SER A 29 -11.59 2.15 -6.13
C SER A 29 -12.57 0.98 -6.06
N CYS A 30 -12.40 -0.03 -6.91
CA CYS A 30 -13.23 -1.23 -6.89
C CYS A 30 -13.09 -2.00 -5.57
N TYR A 31 -11.86 -2.12 -5.02
CA TYR A 31 -11.71 -2.84 -3.76
C TYR A 31 -12.32 -2.04 -2.59
N ILE A 32 -12.20 -0.72 -2.56
CA ILE A 32 -12.82 0.10 -1.52
C ILE A 32 -14.35 -0.09 -1.51
N LEU A 33 -14.96 -0.12 -2.68
CA LEU A 33 -16.39 -0.40 -2.81
C LEU A 33 -16.75 -1.82 -2.32
N ALA A 34 -15.95 -2.82 -2.70
CA ALA A 34 -16.17 -4.21 -2.29
C ALA A 34 -15.99 -4.38 -0.77
N ASP A 35 -14.92 -3.85 -0.20
CA ASP A 35 -14.66 -3.87 1.25
C ASP A 35 -15.80 -3.22 2.03
N THR A 36 -16.22 -2.01 1.62
CA THR A 36 -17.38 -1.31 2.20
C THR A 36 -18.65 -2.14 2.11
N PHE A 37 -18.90 -2.79 0.98
CA PHE A 37 -20.07 -3.66 0.78
C PHE A 37 -20.02 -4.89 1.68
N PHE A 38 -18.87 -5.55 1.81
CA PHE A 38 -18.74 -6.74 2.65
C PHE A 38 -18.82 -6.40 4.13
N VAL A 39 -18.21 -5.29 4.57
CA VAL A 39 -18.31 -4.82 5.95
C VAL A 39 -19.75 -4.46 6.29
N ALA A 40 -20.46 -3.73 5.42
CA ALA A 40 -21.86 -3.34 5.65
C ALA A 40 -22.80 -4.56 5.77
N ASN A 41 -22.62 -5.56 4.92
CA ASN A 41 -23.50 -6.74 4.90
C ASN A 41 -23.10 -7.84 5.89
N GLY A 42 -21.81 -7.96 6.21
CA GLY A 42 -21.29 -9.03 7.08
C GLY A 42 -21.13 -8.61 8.55
N ILE A 43 -20.92 -7.32 8.81
CA ILE A 43 -20.67 -6.79 10.16
C ILE A 43 -21.80 -5.83 10.61
N GLY A 44 -22.48 -5.22 9.63
CA GLY A 44 -23.59 -4.28 9.87
C GLY A 44 -23.15 -2.82 9.94
N GLU A 45 -24.12 -1.94 10.29
CA GLU A 45 -23.95 -0.49 10.30
C GLU A 45 -22.85 -0.01 11.25
N ASP A 46 -22.73 -0.63 12.42
CA ASP A 46 -21.66 -0.30 13.38
C ASP A 46 -20.27 -0.60 12.85
N GLY A 47 -20.13 -1.71 12.09
CA GLY A 47 -18.87 -2.05 11.42
C GLY A 47 -18.49 -1.05 10.35
N LEU A 48 -19.46 -0.61 9.55
CA LEU A 48 -19.26 0.41 8.54
C LEU A 48 -18.90 1.78 9.15
N THR A 49 -19.57 2.15 10.25
CA THR A 49 -19.26 3.37 11.01
C THR A 49 -17.84 3.31 11.58
N ALA A 50 -17.47 2.18 12.19
CA ALA A 50 -16.13 1.97 12.72
C ALA A 50 -15.05 2.07 11.65
N LEU A 51 -15.28 1.45 10.47
CA LEU A 51 -14.37 1.55 9.31
C LEU A 51 -14.18 3.01 8.90
N ASN A 52 -15.26 3.74 8.70
CA ASN A 52 -15.21 5.14 8.23
C ASN A 52 -14.49 6.08 9.21
N LEU A 53 -14.67 5.87 10.52
CA LEU A 53 -13.98 6.67 11.55
C LEU A 53 -12.47 6.41 11.60
N VAL A 54 -12.01 5.20 11.21
CA VAL A 54 -10.58 4.84 11.18
C VAL A 54 -9.92 5.22 9.85
N LEU A 55 -10.68 5.42 8.77
CA LEU A 55 -10.13 5.77 7.44
C LEU A 55 -9.13 6.93 7.43
N PRO A 56 -9.32 8.05 8.16
CA PRO A 56 -8.32 9.13 8.21
C PRO A 56 -6.95 8.66 8.71
N LEU A 57 -6.95 7.76 9.70
CA LEU A 57 -5.72 7.20 10.28
C LEU A 57 -5.02 6.22 9.31
N PHE A 58 -5.80 5.43 8.59
CA PHE A 58 -5.31 4.60 7.49
C PHE A 58 -4.67 5.44 6.39
N ASN A 59 -5.32 6.53 5.99
CA ASN A 59 -4.82 7.46 4.99
C ASN A 59 -3.53 8.17 5.46
N LEU A 60 -3.44 8.55 6.74
CA LEU A 60 -2.23 9.15 7.30
C LEU A 60 -1.03 8.19 7.21
N MET A 61 -1.22 6.92 7.55
CA MET A 61 -0.20 5.88 7.43
C MET A 61 0.25 5.69 5.97
N ASN A 62 -0.70 5.57 5.04
CA ASN A 62 -0.40 5.43 3.61
C ASN A 62 0.29 6.67 3.03
N ALA A 63 -0.16 7.88 3.41
CA ALA A 63 0.46 9.13 2.98
C ALA A 63 1.90 9.25 3.47
N THR A 64 2.19 8.81 4.69
CA THR A 64 3.57 8.76 5.23
C THR A 64 4.46 7.84 4.37
N GLY A 65 3.98 6.63 4.06
CA GLY A 65 4.70 5.70 3.19
C GLY A 65 4.92 6.27 1.77
N LEU A 66 3.90 6.90 1.22
CA LEU A 66 3.95 7.54 -0.10
C LEU A 66 4.95 8.72 -0.13
N MET A 67 4.95 9.57 0.91
CA MET A 67 5.87 10.69 1.03
C MET A 67 7.33 10.21 1.07
N ILE A 68 7.65 9.21 1.89
CA ILE A 68 8.98 8.62 1.97
C ILE A 68 9.36 7.97 0.62
N GLY A 69 8.41 7.21 0.04
CA GLY A 69 8.61 6.50 -1.22
C GLY A 69 8.87 7.44 -2.39
N ILE A 70 8.01 8.43 -2.62
CA ILE A 70 8.18 9.40 -3.72
C ILE A 70 9.41 10.26 -3.50
N GLY A 71 9.64 10.77 -2.28
CA GLY A 71 10.81 11.58 -1.96
C GLY A 71 12.12 10.85 -2.20
N GLY A 72 12.23 9.60 -1.74
CA GLY A 72 13.39 8.74 -1.98
C GLY A 72 13.57 8.38 -3.46
N ALA A 73 12.48 7.94 -4.11
CA ALA A 73 12.52 7.52 -5.50
C ALA A 73 12.84 8.67 -6.48
N THR A 74 12.44 9.90 -6.16
CA THR A 74 12.79 11.08 -6.95
C THR A 74 14.30 11.36 -6.87
N LYS A 75 14.88 11.37 -5.66
CA LYS A 75 16.33 11.52 -5.48
C LYS A 75 17.10 10.38 -6.18
N TYR A 76 16.65 9.16 -6.02
CA TYR A 76 17.20 8.00 -6.71
C TYR A 76 17.23 8.21 -8.23
N ALA A 77 16.13 8.66 -8.84
CA ALA A 77 16.05 8.89 -10.27
C ALA A 77 17.05 9.97 -10.76
N ILE A 78 17.30 11.01 -9.98
CA ILE A 78 18.28 12.06 -10.29
C ILE A 78 19.70 11.50 -10.30
N HIS A 79 20.10 10.75 -9.25
CA HIS A 79 21.44 10.16 -9.19
C HIS A 79 21.65 9.09 -10.27
N LYS A 80 20.61 8.30 -10.52
CA LYS A 80 20.61 7.34 -11.64
C LYS A 80 20.87 8.02 -13.00
N ALA A 81 20.20 9.14 -13.27
CA ALA A 81 20.41 9.91 -14.51
C ALA A 81 21.83 10.49 -14.63
N ARG A 82 22.52 10.71 -13.51
CA ARG A 82 23.92 11.15 -13.46
C ARG A 82 24.94 10.01 -13.53
N GLY A 83 24.49 8.74 -13.54
CA GLY A 83 25.37 7.56 -13.51
C GLY A 83 25.94 7.25 -12.13
N GLU A 84 25.43 7.89 -11.07
CA GLU A 84 25.89 7.76 -9.67
C GLU A 84 25.15 6.59 -8.98
N GLN A 85 25.45 5.37 -9.37
CA GLN A 85 24.69 4.17 -8.97
C GLN A 85 24.80 3.88 -7.47
N GLU A 86 25.97 4.13 -6.89
CA GLU A 86 26.23 3.92 -5.45
C GLU A 86 25.41 4.89 -4.58
N ALA A 87 25.35 6.17 -4.95
CA ALA A 87 24.51 7.16 -4.29
C ALA A 87 23.01 6.80 -4.38
N GLY A 88 22.57 6.25 -5.51
CA GLY A 88 21.21 5.75 -5.69
C GLY A 88 20.86 4.63 -4.71
N SER A 89 21.75 3.64 -4.54
CA SER A 89 21.55 2.54 -3.59
C SER A 89 21.49 3.00 -2.14
N GLN A 90 22.35 3.95 -1.76
CA GLN A 90 22.33 4.55 -0.42
C GLN A 90 20.99 5.26 -0.15
N ILE A 91 20.43 5.97 -1.13
CA ILE A 91 19.13 6.63 -1.00
C ILE A 91 18.02 5.62 -0.75
N PHE A 92 18.01 4.50 -1.47
CA PHE A 92 17.04 3.43 -1.24
C PHE A 92 17.14 2.88 0.19
N PHE A 93 18.35 2.58 0.66
CA PHE A 93 18.58 2.10 2.02
C PHE A 93 18.10 3.08 3.09
N HIS A 94 18.43 4.38 2.95
CA HIS A 94 17.97 5.41 3.90
C HIS A 94 16.45 5.58 3.88
N ALA A 95 15.82 5.51 2.70
CA ALA A 95 14.36 5.55 2.59
C ALA A 95 13.71 4.33 3.27
N LEU A 96 14.31 3.14 3.12
CA LEU A 96 13.84 1.92 3.79
C LEU A 96 13.99 2.03 5.32
N LEU A 97 15.11 2.54 5.80
CA LEU A 97 15.33 2.77 7.23
C LEU A 97 14.30 3.76 7.79
N LEU A 98 14.06 4.88 7.08
CA LEU A 98 13.07 5.88 7.49
C LEU A 98 11.66 5.30 7.52
N ALA A 99 11.28 4.51 6.52
CA ALA A 99 10.01 3.80 6.51
C ALA A 99 9.90 2.78 7.67
N GLY A 100 11.00 2.10 8.01
CA GLY A 100 11.09 1.23 9.16
C GLY A 100 10.85 1.96 10.48
N VAL A 101 11.53 3.08 10.70
CA VAL A 101 11.34 3.92 11.90
C VAL A 101 9.91 4.44 11.99
N ALA A 102 9.36 4.96 10.89
CA ALA A 102 7.98 5.45 10.84
C ALA A 102 6.98 4.32 11.14
N SER A 103 7.20 3.11 10.60
CA SER A 103 6.32 1.96 10.84
C SER A 103 6.34 1.51 12.30
N VAL A 104 7.51 1.53 12.96
CA VAL A 104 7.59 1.28 14.40
C VAL A 104 6.79 2.32 15.19
N GLY A 105 6.86 3.60 14.79
CA GLY A 105 6.03 4.66 15.37
C GLY A 105 4.53 4.35 15.26
N PHE A 106 4.05 3.97 14.08
CA PHE A 106 2.66 3.56 13.90
C PHE A 106 2.30 2.32 14.73
N MET A 107 3.17 1.30 14.78
CA MET A 107 2.94 0.12 15.62
C MET A 107 2.79 0.48 17.10
N LEU A 108 3.65 1.33 17.63
CA LEU A 108 3.56 1.79 19.02
C LEU A 108 2.27 2.55 19.26
N VAL A 109 1.88 3.45 18.35
CA VAL A 109 0.60 4.17 18.43
C VAL A 109 -0.58 3.20 18.38
N GLY A 110 -0.55 2.19 17.52
CA GLY A 110 -1.61 1.17 17.45
C GLY A 110 -1.71 0.32 18.71
N LEU A 111 -0.58 -0.08 19.28
CA LEU A 111 -0.56 -0.95 20.45
C LEU A 111 -0.96 -0.20 21.73
N LEU A 112 -0.44 1.01 21.92
CA LEU A 112 -0.59 1.76 23.16
C LEU A 112 -1.71 2.81 23.12
N GLY A 113 -2.00 3.35 21.92
CA GLY A 113 -2.88 4.49 21.72
C GLY A 113 -4.20 4.18 21.03
N ALA A 114 -4.47 2.95 20.60
CA ALA A 114 -5.70 2.65 19.85
C ALA A 114 -6.98 3.02 20.62
N ASP A 115 -7.06 2.67 21.92
CA ASP A 115 -8.24 2.94 22.75
C ASP A 115 -8.49 4.46 22.92
N PRO A 116 -7.57 5.28 23.41
CA PRO A 116 -7.80 6.72 23.55
C PRO A 116 -8.02 7.42 22.20
N ILE A 117 -7.38 6.98 21.13
CA ILE A 117 -7.57 7.55 19.78
C ILE A 117 -8.99 7.27 19.28
N CYS A 118 -9.49 6.05 19.46
CA CYS A 118 -10.85 5.69 19.04
C CYS A 118 -11.90 6.51 19.81
N ARG A 119 -11.70 6.73 21.12
CA ARG A 119 -12.57 7.61 21.91
C ARG A 119 -12.55 9.05 21.43
N TRP A 120 -11.37 9.56 21.13
CA TRP A 120 -11.21 10.92 20.59
C TRP A 120 -11.85 11.11 19.21
N LEU A 121 -11.86 10.05 18.38
CA LEU A 121 -12.56 10.04 17.10
C LEU A 121 -14.09 9.96 17.21
N GLY A 122 -14.63 9.85 18.41
CA GLY A 122 -16.07 9.83 18.64
C GLY A 122 -16.71 8.45 18.61
N SER A 123 -15.96 7.38 18.96
CA SER A 123 -16.53 6.04 19.10
C SER A 123 -17.60 6.00 20.21
N ASP A 124 -18.69 5.32 19.95
CA ASP A 124 -19.73 4.97 20.91
C ASP A 124 -19.57 3.53 21.43
N ALA A 125 -20.45 3.09 22.32
CA ALA A 125 -20.36 1.75 22.91
C ALA A 125 -20.50 0.62 21.88
N ALA A 126 -21.18 0.82 20.75
CA ALA A 126 -21.41 -0.18 19.72
C ALA A 126 -20.23 -0.30 18.73
N THR A 127 -19.52 0.80 18.48
CA THR A 127 -18.46 0.89 17.48
C THR A 127 -17.05 0.82 18.08
N HIS A 128 -16.89 1.14 19.37
CA HIS A 128 -15.58 1.29 20.01
C HIS A 128 -14.70 0.05 19.88
N ASP A 129 -15.18 -1.10 20.28
CA ASP A 129 -14.40 -2.35 20.26
C ASP A 129 -14.00 -2.72 18.83
N LYS A 130 -14.91 -2.51 17.86
CA LYS A 130 -14.65 -2.74 16.43
C LYS A 130 -13.55 -1.81 15.90
N MET A 131 -13.59 -0.53 16.28
CA MET A 131 -12.57 0.46 15.92
C MET A 131 -11.21 0.14 16.51
N VAL A 132 -11.16 -0.23 17.79
CA VAL A 132 -9.91 -0.58 18.50
C VAL A 132 -9.26 -1.81 17.86
N VAL A 133 -10.04 -2.87 17.60
CA VAL A 133 -9.57 -4.08 16.93
C VAL A 133 -9.01 -3.74 15.54
N TYR A 134 -9.75 -2.95 14.76
CA TYR A 134 -9.33 -2.57 13.42
C TYR A 134 -8.06 -1.72 13.42
N LEU A 135 -8.03 -0.63 14.19
CA LEU A 135 -6.90 0.28 14.25
C LEU A 135 -5.63 -0.39 14.77
N ARG A 136 -5.76 -1.16 15.86
CA ARG A 136 -4.64 -1.87 16.46
C ARG A 136 -4.01 -2.86 15.47
N THR A 137 -4.84 -3.67 14.85
CA THR A 137 -4.39 -4.65 13.84
C THR A 137 -3.79 -3.96 12.62
N LEU A 138 -4.46 -2.94 12.08
CA LEU A 138 -3.98 -2.16 10.94
C LEU A 138 -2.58 -1.60 11.18
N TYR A 139 -2.36 -0.98 12.33
CA TYR A 139 -1.09 -0.36 12.67
C TYR A 139 0.00 -1.38 13.02
N CYS A 140 -0.33 -2.57 13.50
CA CYS A 140 0.63 -3.67 13.61
C CYS A 140 1.18 -4.10 12.25
N PHE A 141 0.40 -3.96 11.18
CA PHE A 141 0.84 -4.22 9.81
C PHE A 141 1.40 -2.99 9.07
N ALA A 142 1.61 -1.86 9.75
CA ALA A 142 2.19 -0.65 9.16
C ALA A 142 3.48 -0.89 8.37
N PRO A 143 4.42 -1.77 8.79
CA PRO A 143 5.61 -2.08 7.99
C PRO A 143 5.28 -2.55 6.58
N LEU A 144 4.23 -3.37 6.40
CA LEU A 144 3.83 -3.85 5.08
C LEU A 144 3.29 -2.71 4.21
N PHE A 145 2.47 -1.84 4.77
CA PHE A 145 1.91 -0.70 4.03
C PHE A 145 2.99 0.29 3.60
N LEU A 146 3.87 0.70 4.52
CA LEU A 146 4.94 1.65 4.21
C LEU A 146 5.95 1.07 3.21
N CYS A 147 6.37 -0.19 3.39
CA CYS A 147 7.26 -0.87 2.46
C CYS A 147 6.63 -1.02 1.07
N ASN A 148 5.34 -1.35 0.98
CA ASN A 148 4.65 -1.45 -0.31
C ASN A 148 4.64 -0.13 -1.07
N GLN A 149 4.36 0.99 -0.39
CA GLN A 149 4.38 2.32 -1.00
C GLN A 149 5.79 2.71 -1.47
N LEU A 150 6.80 2.43 -0.64
CA LEU A 150 8.19 2.67 -0.96
C LEU A 150 8.64 1.85 -2.19
N PHE A 151 8.40 0.54 -2.18
CA PHE A 151 8.78 -0.34 -3.30
C PHE A 151 8.07 0.06 -4.59
N ALA A 152 6.77 0.38 -4.51
CA ALA A 152 5.99 0.84 -5.66
C ALA A 152 6.60 2.11 -6.28
N ALA A 153 7.03 3.08 -5.46
CA ALA A 153 7.63 4.31 -5.94
C ALA A 153 9.00 4.05 -6.61
N PHE A 154 9.86 3.27 -5.97
CA PHE A 154 11.20 2.97 -6.51
C PHE A 154 11.14 2.10 -7.77
N VAL A 155 10.35 1.01 -7.78
CA VAL A 155 10.20 0.13 -8.95
C VAL A 155 9.61 0.89 -10.15
N ARG A 156 8.67 1.81 -9.90
CA ARG A 156 8.09 2.67 -10.94
C ARG A 156 9.14 3.60 -11.54
N ASN A 157 9.96 4.24 -10.71
CA ASN A 157 11.01 5.16 -11.15
C ASN A 157 12.22 4.43 -11.76
N ASP A 158 12.42 3.16 -11.44
CA ASP A 158 13.44 2.32 -12.07
C ASP A 158 13.02 1.80 -13.46
N GLY A 159 11.79 2.12 -13.92
CA GLY A 159 11.29 1.84 -15.26
C GLY A 159 10.43 0.59 -15.38
N ALA A 160 9.88 0.08 -14.27
CA ALA A 160 9.02 -1.10 -14.28
C ALA A 160 7.59 -0.84 -13.76
N PRO A 161 6.84 0.17 -14.29
CA PRO A 161 5.49 0.51 -13.81
C PRO A 161 4.50 -0.64 -13.97
N ASN A 162 4.67 -1.50 -14.98
CA ASN A 162 3.83 -2.69 -15.20
C ASN A 162 3.87 -3.66 -14.01
N ARG A 163 5.01 -3.76 -13.32
CA ARG A 163 5.13 -4.62 -12.13
C ARG A 163 4.36 -4.05 -10.95
N VAL A 164 4.41 -2.73 -10.79
CA VAL A 164 3.66 -2.03 -9.74
C VAL A 164 2.15 -2.18 -9.99
N MET A 165 1.70 -1.93 -11.22
CA MET A 165 0.30 -2.12 -11.60
C MET A 165 -0.17 -3.56 -11.34
N LEU A 166 0.61 -4.57 -11.78
CA LEU A 166 0.27 -5.97 -11.57
C LEU A 166 0.18 -6.31 -10.07
N GLY A 167 1.14 -5.82 -9.26
CA GLY A 167 1.15 -5.98 -7.81
C GLY A 167 -0.07 -5.36 -7.14
N THR A 168 -0.45 -4.15 -7.55
CA THR A 168 -1.65 -3.48 -7.05
C THR A 168 -2.92 -4.24 -7.44
N MET A 169 -3.08 -4.63 -8.71
CA MET A 169 -4.28 -5.32 -9.17
C MET A 169 -4.45 -6.70 -8.52
N LEU A 170 -3.38 -7.48 -8.42
CA LEU A 170 -3.45 -8.78 -7.74
C LEU A 170 -3.65 -8.63 -6.23
N GLY A 171 -3.07 -7.57 -5.62
CA GLY A 171 -3.32 -7.24 -4.22
C GLY A 171 -4.78 -6.87 -3.97
N THR A 172 -5.39 -6.04 -4.82
CA THR A 172 -6.81 -5.65 -4.70
C THR A 172 -7.76 -6.82 -4.95
N LEU A 173 -7.49 -7.66 -5.94
CA LEU A 173 -8.28 -8.88 -6.17
C LEU A 173 -8.15 -9.86 -4.98
N GLY A 174 -6.94 -10.04 -4.47
CA GLY A 174 -6.69 -10.86 -3.29
C GLY A 174 -7.45 -10.34 -2.06
N ASN A 175 -7.45 -9.03 -1.85
CA ASN A 175 -8.22 -8.40 -0.78
C ASN A 175 -9.72 -8.70 -0.90
N ILE A 176 -10.35 -8.47 -2.07
CA ILE A 176 -11.77 -8.75 -2.30
C ILE A 176 -12.13 -10.20 -1.98
N VAL A 177 -11.30 -11.15 -2.42
CA VAL A 177 -11.53 -12.58 -2.15
C VAL A 177 -11.39 -12.89 -0.66
N LEU A 178 -10.35 -12.33 -0.01
CA LEU A 178 -10.08 -12.56 1.41
C LEU A 178 -11.12 -11.88 2.31
N ASP A 179 -11.62 -10.69 1.95
CA ASP A 179 -12.72 -10.04 2.66
C ASP A 179 -13.95 -10.94 2.69
N TYR A 180 -14.34 -11.48 1.55
CA TYR A 180 -15.45 -12.43 1.49
C TYR A 180 -15.19 -13.65 2.38
N LEU A 181 -14.01 -14.28 2.28
CA LEU A 181 -13.68 -15.49 3.02
C LEU A 181 -13.59 -15.26 4.53
N PHE A 182 -12.99 -14.15 4.97
CA PHE A 182 -12.78 -13.88 6.38
C PHE A 182 -14.04 -13.36 7.07
N ILE A 183 -14.86 -12.57 6.38
CA ILE A 183 -16.07 -11.99 6.95
C ILE A 183 -17.21 -13.02 6.99
N PHE A 184 -17.48 -13.73 5.89
CA PHE A 184 -18.66 -14.62 5.80
C PHE A 184 -18.36 -16.06 6.23
N PRO A 185 -17.54 -16.87 5.55
CA PRO A 185 -17.33 -18.26 5.96
C PRO A 185 -16.63 -18.42 7.30
N LEU A 186 -15.65 -17.55 7.60
CA LEU A 186 -14.87 -17.65 8.84
C LEU A 186 -15.47 -16.81 9.99
N GLY A 187 -16.42 -15.92 9.71
CA GLY A 187 -17.11 -15.12 10.74
C GLY A 187 -16.19 -14.25 11.59
N MET A 188 -15.03 -13.82 11.04
CA MET A 188 -14.02 -13.08 11.80
C MET A 188 -14.40 -11.61 12.04
N GLY A 189 -15.51 -11.15 11.45
CA GLY A 189 -15.99 -9.78 11.62
C GLY A 189 -14.94 -8.73 11.24
N MET A 190 -14.78 -7.70 12.10
CA MET A 190 -13.87 -6.58 11.85
C MET A 190 -12.39 -6.99 11.76
N LEU A 191 -11.99 -8.03 12.51
CA LEU A 191 -10.64 -8.59 12.42
C LEU A 191 -10.38 -9.19 11.03
N GLY A 192 -11.38 -9.86 10.46
CA GLY A 192 -11.30 -10.43 9.10
C GLY A 192 -11.07 -9.36 8.04
N ALA A 193 -11.85 -8.27 8.09
CA ALA A 193 -11.73 -7.14 7.16
C ALA A 193 -10.31 -6.53 7.20
N VAL A 194 -9.77 -6.25 8.38
CA VAL A 194 -8.43 -5.66 8.48
C VAL A 194 -7.31 -6.62 8.06
N LEU A 195 -7.45 -7.92 8.31
CA LEU A 195 -6.47 -8.91 7.86
C LEU A 195 -6.47 -9.06 6.33
N ALA A 196 -7.63 -9.07 5.71
CA ALA A 196 -7.73 -9.05 4.25
C ALA A 196 -7.07 -7.81 3.64
N THR A 197 -7.33 -6.64 4.24
CA THR A 197 -6.68 -5.37 3.84
C THR A 197 -5.16 -5.43 3.99
N ALA A 198 -4.64 -6.06 5.06
CA ALA A 198 -3.20 -6.22 5.27
C ALA A 198 -2.52 -7.22 4.32
N CYS A 199 -3.27 -8.17 3.75
CA CYS A 199 -2.74 -9.11 2.76
C CYS A 199 -2.46 -8.46 1.40
N ALA A 200 -3.19 -7.40 1.03
CA ALA A 200 -3.00 -6.72 -0.26
C ALA A 200 -1.56 -6.16 -0.44
N PRO A 201 -1.00 -5.38 0.50
CA PRO A 201 0.38 -4.93 0.40
C PRO A 201 1.40 -6.07 0.43
N LEU A 202 1.12 -7.18 1.11
CA LEU A 202 1.99 -8.36 1.10
C LEU A 202 2.12 -8.97 -0.30
N ILE A 203 1.01 -9.11 -1.02
CA ILE A 203 0.99 -9.55 -2.42
C ILE A 203 1.75 -8.55 -3.29
N GLY A 204 1.51 -7.25 -3.10
CA GLY A 204 2.20 -6.18 -3.82
C GLY A 204 3.72 -6.23 -3.63
N ILE A 205 4.19 -6.29 -2.40
CA ILE A 205 5.62 -6.41 -2.05
C ILE A 205 6.23 -7.65 -2.70
N THR A 206 5.56 -8.79 -2.63
CA THR A 206 6.06 -10.04 -3.20
C THR A 206 6.32 -9.90 -4.69
N ILE A 207 5.35 -9.36 -5.45
CA ILE A 207 5.48 -9.16 -6.91
C ILE A 207 6.58 -8.16 -7.24
N GLN A 208 6.67 -7.07 -6.49
CA GLN A 208 7.68 -6.03 -6.68
C GLN A 208 9.07 -6.53 -6.29
N SER A 209 9.19 -7.38 -5.27
CA SER A 209 10.46 -7.98 -4.82
C SER A 209 11.09 -8.88 -5.88
N PHE A 210 10.30 -9.53 -6.72
CA PHE A 210 10.84 -10.27 -7.87
C PHE A 210 11.52 -9.36 -8.91
N TYR A 211 11.20 -8.07 -8.92
CA TYR A 211 11.90 -7.12 -9.79
C TYR A 211 13.34 -6.89 -9.34
N PHE A 212 13.62 -6.81 -8.03
CA PHE A 212 14.98 -6.59 -7.51
C PHE A 212 15.95 -7.74 -7.83
N ARG A 213 15.44 -8.92 -8.17
CA ARG A 213 16.26 -10.06 -8.61
C ARG A 213 16.62 -10.03 -10.09
N LYS A 214 16.05 -9.09 -10.87
CA LYS A 214 16.33 -9.01 -12.30
C LYS A 214 17.64 -8.27 -12.58
N PRO A 215 18.42 -8.69 -13.61
CA PRO A 215 19.63 -7.97 -14.02
C PRO A 215 19.35 -6.55 -14.52
N THR A 216 18.11 -6.25 -14.90
CA THR A 216 17.67 -4.91 -15.31
C THR A 216 17.43 -3.96 -14.14
N CYS A 217 17.36 -4.46 -12.91
CA CYS A 217 17.20 -3.64 -11.71
C CYS A 217 18.52 -2.92 -11.40
N GLN A 218 18.47 -1.62 -11.25
CA GLN A 218 19.65 -0.80 -10.93
C GLN A 218 19.67 -0.42 -9.43
N ILE A 219 18.66 -0.79 -8.67
CA ILE A 219 18.59 -0.64 -7.22
C ILE A 219 19.35 -1.82 -6.58
N ARG A 220 20.64 -1.61 -6.27
CA ARG A 220 21.50 -2.61 -5.62
C ARG A 220 22.29 -1.98 -4.49
#